data_4479ed85eb433e692dcfbf4848810561
#
_entry.id   4479ed85eb433e692dcfbf4848810561
#
_cell.length_a   1.000
_cell.length_b   1.000
_cell.length_c   1.000
_cell.angle_alpha   90.00
_cell.angle_beta   90.00
_cell.angle_gamma   90.00
#
_symmetry.space_group_name_H-M   'P 1'
#
loop_
_entity.id
_entity.type
_entity.pdbx_description
1 polymer ?
#
loop_
_entity_poly.entity_id
_entity_poly.type
_entity_poly.pdbx_seq_one_letter_code
_entity_poly.pdbx_strand_id
1 'polypeptide(L)'
;MRVVLDSNVIIAAFAARGMCADLLAVCLEQHRLVSSLHILVECRRHLVGKVRVPPEHADEIVAFLDELTEIVEPDPVDGSACRDPDDLPVLGTATAGRADVLVTGDRDLLDLGDHRGIPILSPRQAYERTLSRTPGARDDE
;
A
#
# COMPACT_ATOMS: atom_id res chain seq x y z
N MET A 1 -8.76 -2.64 10.08
CA MET A 1 -9.04 -2.00 8.78
C MET A 1 -8.41 -2.79 7.65
N ARG A 2 -8.96 -2.67 6.49
CA ARG A 2 -8.40 -3.23 5.26
C ARG A 2 -7.59 -2.13 4.58
N VAL A 3 -6.30 -2.37 4.38
CA VAL A 3 -5.35 -1.33 3.96
C VAL A 3 -4.62 -1.79 2.71
N VAL A 4 -4.58 -0.92 1.70
CA VAL A 4 -3.71 -1.13 0.54
C VAL A 4 -2.54 -0.17 0.65
N LEU A 5 -1.33 -0.72 0.61
CA LEU A 5 -0.10 0.07 0.54
C LEU A 5 0.41 0.03 -0.90
N ASP A 6 0.62 1.21 -1.48
CA ASP A 6 1.21 1.30 -2.81
C ASP A 6 2.66 0.83 -2.77
N SER A 7 3.19 0.42 -3.91
CA SER A 7 4.54 -0.14 -3.98
C SER A 7 5.61 0.78 -3.40
N ASN A 8 5.50 2.10 -3.63
CA ASN A 8 6.50 3.05 -3.11
C ASN A 8 6.57 3.02 -1.57
N VAL A 9 5.45 2.81 -0.90
CA VAL A 9 5.41 2.73 0.56
C VAL A 9 6.05 1.44 1.04
N ILE A 10 5.74 0.32 0.38
CA ILE A 10 6.31 -0.98 0.72
C ILE A 10 7.83 -0.97 0.51
N ILE A 11 8.26 -0.45 -0.64
CA ILE A 11 9.69 -0.37 -0.97
C ILE A 11 10.43 0.45 0.10
N ALA A 12 9.88 1.61 0.47
CA ALA A 12 10.49 2.45 1.49
C ALA A 12 10.58 1.73 2.84
N ALA A 13 9.58 0.91 3.17
CA ALA A 13 9.58 0.15 4.42
C ALA A 13 10.71 -0.86 4.49
N PHE A 14 11.07 -1.47 3.37
CA PHE A 14 12.16 -2.44 3.33
C PHE A 14 13.52 -1.81 3.04
N ALA A 15 13.54 -0.59 2.47
CA ALA A 15 14.79 0.07 2.12
C ALA A 15 15.48 0.73 3.32
N ALA A 16 14.72 1.18 4.31
CA ALA A 16 15.28 1.92 5.42
C ALA A 16 14.33 1.89 6.63
N ARG A 17 14.88 2.18 7.79
CA ARG A 17 14.08 2.42 8.98
C ARG A 17 13.37 3.77 8.82
N GLY A 18 12.20 3.88 9.41
CA GLY A 18 11.46 5.12 9.40
C GLY A 18 9.96 4.88 9.41
N MET A 19 9.22 5.92 9.02
CA MET A 19 7.77 5.89 9.11
C MET A 19 7.13 4.78 8.29
N CYS A 20 7.63 4.52 7.08
CA CYS A 20 7.04 3.47 6.25
C CYS A 20 7.27 2.08 6.87
N ALA A 21 8.43 1.84 7.46
CA ALA A 21 8.70 0.58 8.14
C ALA A 21 7.77 0.42 9.35
N ASP A 22 7.58 1.48 10.13
CA ASP A 22 6.69 1.47 11.28
C ASP A 22 5.24 1.24 10.85
N LEU A 23 4.83 1.89 9.78
CA LEU A 23 3.49 1.75 9.22
C LEU A 23 3.24 0.31 8.77
N LEU A 24 4.19 -0.28 8.06
CA LEU A 24 4.07 -1.67 7.62
C LEU A 24 3.92 -2.61 8.81
N ALA A 25 4.72 -2.41 9.85
CA ALA A 25 4.65 -3.23 11.07
C ALA A 25 3.28 -3.13 11.73
N VAL A 26 2.74 -1.93 11.85
CA VAL A 26 1.40 -1.73 12.43
C VAL A 26 0.34 -2.43 11.59
N CYS A 27 0.43 -2.31 10.27
CA CYS A 27 -0.52 -2.95 9.38
C CYS A 27 -0.48 -4.47 9.48
N LEU A 28 0.72 -5.05 9.57
CA LEU A 28 0.86 -6.50 9.70
C LEU A 28 0.33 -7.02 11.03
N GLU A 29 0.48 -6.25 12.10
CA GLU A 29 0.06 -6.67 13.43
C GLU A 29 -1.43 -6.43 13.69
N GLN A 30 -1.99 -5.32 13.22
CA GLN A 30 -3.28 -4.83 13.68
C GLN A 30 -4.34 -4.69 12.60
N HIS A 31 -3.97 -4.85 11.35
CA HIS A 31 -4.87 -4.63 10.23
C HIS A 31 -4.76 -5.74 9.21
N ARG A 32 -5.60 -5.69 8.19
CA ARG A 32 -5.52 -6.62 7.06
C ARG A 32 -4.91 -5.89 5.88
N LEU A 33 -3.73 -6.32 5.46
CA LEU A 33 -3.13 -5.80 4.24
C LEU A 33 -3.74 -6.49 3.03
N VAL A 34 -4.11 -5.69 2.04
CA VAL A 34 -4.63 -6.17 0.75
C VAL A 34 -3.67 -5.69 -0.32
N SER A 35 -3.36 -6.54 -1.27
CA SER A 35 -2.46 -6.20 -2.36
C SER A 35 -2.89 -6.91 -3.64
N SER A 36 -2.07 -6.79 -4.68
CA SER A 36 -2.32 -7.46 -5.95
C SER A 36 -0.98 -7.84 -6.57
N LEU A 37 -1.04 -8.75 -7.54
CA LEU A 37 0.17 -9.14 -8.25
C LEU A 37 0.85 -7.92 -8.90
N HIS A 38 0.06 -6.98 -9.42
CA HIS A 38 0.61 -5.75 -10.00
C HIS A 38 1.52 -5.02 -9.01
N ILE A 39 1.04 -4.84 -7.78
CA ILE A 39 1.82 -4.14 -6.74
C ILE A 39 3.07 -4.95 -6.37
N LEU A 40 2.94 -6.26 -6.22
CA LEU A 40 4.07 -7.10 -5.84
C LEU A 40 5.15 -7.14 -6.93
N VAL A 41 4.75 -7.22 -8.20
CA VAL A 41 5.68 -7.20 -9.33
C VAL A 41 6.43 -5.87 -9.37
N GLU A 42 5.71 -4.78 -9.14
CA GLU A 42 6.32 -3.44 -9.11
C GLU A 42 7.30 -3.30 -7.96
N CYS A 43 6.95 -3.85 -6.79
CA CYS A 43 7.86 -3.89 -5.65
C CYS A 43 9.16 -4.59 -5.99
N ARG A 44 9.07 -5.78 -6.58
CA ARG A 44 10.26 -6.55 -6.95
C ARG A 44 11.13 -5.77 -7.92
N ARG A 45 10.51 -5.23 -8.96
CA ARG A 45 11.25 -4.50 -9.98
C ARG A 45 12.05 -3.34 -9.40
N HIS A 46 11.44 -2.58 -8.49
CA HIS A 46 12.11 -1.42 -7.90
C HIS A 46 13.10 -1.80 -6.80
N LEU A 47 12.82 -2.85 -6.05
CA LEU A 47 13.79 -3.35 -5.06
C LEU A 47 15.09 -3.75 -5.74
N VAL A 48 15.00 -4.45 -6.86
CA VAL A 48 16.19 -4.86 -7.61
C VAL A 48 16.80 -3.67 -8.36
N GLY A 49 15.99 -2.89 -9.06
CA GLY A 49 16.46 -1.87 -9.99
C GLY A 49 16.89 -0.57 -9.35
N LYS A 50 16.18 -0.12 -8.31
CA LYS A 50 16.45 1.17 -7.66
C LYS A 50 17.17 1.02 -6.34
N VAL A 51 16.72 0.12 -5.50
CA VAL A 51 17.29 -0.08 -4.17
C VAL A 51 18.53 -0.96 -4.23
N ARG A 52 18.68 -1.72 -5.30
CA ARG A 52 19.83 -2.61 -5.53
C ARG A 52 19.87 -3.79 -4.58
N VAL A 53 18.70 -4.27 -4.18
CA VAL A 53 18.56 -5.49 -3.41
C VAL A 53 18.91 -6.68 -4.32
N PRO A 54 19.70 -7.64 -3.84
CA PRO A 54 19.96 -8.84 -4.64
C PRO A 54 18.67 -9.54 -5.04
N PRO A 55 18.56 -10.07 -6.28
CA PRO A 55 17.30 -10.67 -6.75
C PRO A 55 16.76 -11.75 -5.83
N GLU A 56 17.61 -12.59 -5.25
CA GLU A 56 17.17 -13.64 -4.32
C GLU A 56 16.51 -13.04 -3.08
N HIS A 57 17.06 -11.95 -2.58
CA HIS A 57 16.50 -11.28 -1.41
C HIS A 57 15.20 -10.58 -1.75
N ALA A 58 15.12 -9.98 -2.95
CA ALA A 58 13.86 -9.38 -3.40
C ALA A 58 12.77 -10.44 -3.53
N ASP A 59 13.12 -11.64 -4.02
CA ASP A 59 12.16 -12.75 -4.11
C ASP A 59 11.67 -13.17 -2.73
N GLU A 60 12.54 -13.17 -1.73
CA GLU A 60 12.14 -13.48 -0.35
C GLU A 60 11.17 -12.45 0.20
N ILE A 61 11.43 -11.17 -0.07
CA ILE A 61 10.54 -10.09 0.37
C ILE A 61 9.16 -10.24 -0.26
N VAL A 62 9.12 -10.51 -1.56
CA VAL A 62 7.85 -10.68 -2.28
C VAL A 62 7.08 -11.90 -1.77
N ALA A 63 7.78 -13.01 -1.53
CA ALA A 63 7.17 -14.22 -0.97
C ALA A 63 6.57 -13.95 0.41
N PHE A 64 7.29 -13.20 1.24
CA PHE A 64 6.83 -12.80 2.56
C PHE A 64 5.54 -11.95 2.46
N LEU A 65 5.53 -10.97 1.56
CA LEU A 65 4.35 -10.14 1.34
C LEU A 65 3.17 -10.93 0.79
N ASP A 66 3.43 -11.82 -0.16
CA ASP A 66 2.37 -12.67 -0.74
C ASP A 66 1.71 -13.53 0.33
N GLU A 67 2.49 -14.04 1.26
CA GLU A 67 2.00 -14.90 2.32
C GLU A 67 1.18 -14.12 3.35
N LEU A 68 1.55 -12.87 3.64
CA LEU A 68 0.96 -12.08 4.71
C LEU A 68 -0.12 -11.10 4.25
N THR A 69 -0.40 -11.02 2.95
CA THR A 69 -1.41 -10.10 2.42
C THR A 69 -2.51 -10.90 1.74
N GLU A 70 -3.67 -10.28 1.65
CA GLU A 70 -4.76 -10.82 0.85
C GLU A 70 -4.57 -10.31 -0.58
N ILE A 71 -4.35 -11.21 -1.53
CA ILE A 71 -4.12 -10.85 -2.92
C ILE A 71 -5.44 -10.84 -3.66
N VAL A 72 -5.74 -9.72 -4.31
CA VAL A 72 -6.97 -9.57 -5.10
C VAL A 72 -6.62 -9.27 -6.55
N GLU A 73 -7.56 -9.58 -7.44
CA GLU A 73 -7.48 -9.14 -8.83
C GLU A 73 -8.01 -7.71 -8.91
N PRO A 74 -7.23 -6.75 -9.43
CA PRO A 74 -7.71 -5.38 -9.49
C PRO A 74 -8.96 -5.24 -10.33
N ASP A 75 -9.91 -4.43 -9.87
CA ASP A 75 -11.06 -4.06 -10.67
C ASP A 75 -10.63 -3.21 -11.85
N PRO A 76 -11.34 -3.27 -12.97
CA PRO A 76 -11.13 -2.32 -14.06
C PRO A 76 -11.42 -0.89 -13.57
N VAL A 77 -10.58 0.06 -13.95
CA VAL A 77 -10.73 1.46 -13.60
C VAL A 77 -10.66 2.29 -14.87
N ASP A 78 -11.57 3.25 -15.01
CA ASP A 78 -11.61 4.13 -16.15
C ASP A 78 -10.30 4.90 -16.30
N GLY A 79 -9.79 5.00 -17.52
CA GLY A 79 -8.51 5.67 -17.77
C GLY A 79 -8.48 7.14 -17.39
N SER A 80 -9.65 7.76 -17.22
CA SER A 80 -9.73 9.16 -16.79
C SER A 80 -9.64 9.34 -15.28
N ALA A 81 -9.61 8.25 -14.51
CA ALA A 81 -9.61 8.32 -13.06
C ALA A 81 -8.32 8.92 -12.49
N CYS A 82 -7.19 8.73 -13.15
CA CYS A 82 -5.93 9.33 -12.74
C CYS A 82 -5.04 9.57 -13.95
N ARG A 83 -3.99 10.38 -13.73
CA ARG A 83 -3.12 10.81 -14.81
C ARG A 83 -2.24 9.69 -15.35
N ASP A 84 -1.65 8.89 -14.47
CA ASP A 84 -0.73 7.83 -14.86
C ASP A 84 -1.47 6.50 -14.98
N PRO A 85 -1.45 5.87 -16.18
CA PRO A 85 -2.12 4.58 -16.37
C PRO A 85 -1.61 3.48 -15.43
N ASP A 86 -0.37 3.56 -14.99
CA ASP A 86 0.20 2.56 -14.08
C ASP A 86 -0.45 2.62 -12.69
N ASP A 87 -1.10 3.74 -12.35
CA ASP A 87 -1.79 3.89 -11.08
C ASP A 87 -3.21 3.30 -11.11
N LEU A 88 -3.75 3.02 -12.29
CA LEU A 88 -5.09 2.46 -12.41
C LEU A 88 -5.22 1.10 -11.70
N PRO A 89 -4.27 0.16 -11.86
CA PRO A 89 -4.36 -1.11 -11.12
C PRO A 89 -4.24 -0.93 -9.61
N VAL A 90 -3.58 0.13 -9.14
CA VAL A 90 -3.50 0.41 -7.70
C VAL A 90 -4.87 0.82 -7.18
N LEU A 91 -5.56 1.71 -7.89
CA LEU A 91 -6.94 2.07 -7.56
C LEU A 91 -7.87 0.87 -7.64
N GLY A 92 -7.70 0.05 -8.68
CA GLY A 92 -8.48 -1.18 -8.85
C GLY A 92 -8.24 -2.20 -7.75
N THR A 93 -7.04 -2.26 -7.21
CA THR A 93 -6.73 -3.11 -6.06
C THR A 93 -7.50 -2.64 -4.84
N ALA A 94 -7.54 -1.33 -4.62
CA ALA A 94 -8.26 -0.76 -3.47
C ALA A 94 -9.75 -1.06 -3.54
N THR A 95 -10.37 -0.92 -4.70
CA THR A 95 -11.80 -1.21 -4.84
C THR A 95 -12.09 -2.70 -4.76
N ALA A 96 -11.32 -3.55 -5.46
CA ALA A 96 -11.52 -5.00 -5.42
C ALA A 96 -11.33 -5.54 -4.00
N GLY A 97 -10.37 -4.99 -3.26
CA GLY A 97 -10.10 -5.40 -1.89
C GLY A 97 -10.98 -4.77 -0.85
N ARG A 98 -11.89 -3.91 -1.25
CA ARG A 98 -12.76 -3.17 -0.32
C ARG A 98 -11.93 -2.47 0.76
N ALA A 99 -10.91 -1.77 0.32
CA ALA A 99 -9.99 -1.11 1.25
C ALA A 99 -10.69 0.00 2.01
N ASP A 100 -10.31 0.17 3.26
CA ASP A 100 -10.73 1.30 4.07
C ASP A 100 -9.84 2.51 3.82
N VAL A 101 -8.62 2.26 3.34
CA VAL A 101 -7.66 3.33 3.03
C VAL A 101 -6.64 2.82 2.02
N LEU A 102 -6.22 3.72 1.12
CA LEU A 102 -5.09 3.52 0.22
C LEU A 102 -3.98 4.45 0.65
N VAL A 103 -2.79 3.90 0.90
CA VAL A 103 -1.64 4.68 1.35
C VAL A 103 -0.62 4.74 0.24
N THR A 104 -0.20 5.95 -0.13
CA THR A 104 0.74 6.16 -1.22
C THR A 104 1.59 7.38 -0.97
N GLY A 105 2.78 7.40 -1.56
CA GLY A 105 3.61 8.60 -1.63
C GLY A 105 3.52 9.32 -2.97
N ASP A 106 2.74 8.78 -3.90
CA ASP A 106 2.61 9.34 -5.25
C ASP A 106 1.70 10.57 -5.23
N ARG A 107 2.25 11.70 -5.67
CA ARG A 107 1.55 12.96 -5.68
C ARG A 107 0.27 12.91 -6.52
N ASP A 108 0.31 12.25 -7.67
CA ASP A 108 -0.86 12.17 -8.55
C ASP A 108 -2.03 11.47 -7.87
N LEU A 109 -1.76 10.40 -7.13
CA LEU A 109 -2.81 9.72 -6.37
C LEU A 109 -3.26 10.53 -5.17
N LEU A 110 -2.32 11.15 -4.45
CA LEU A 110 -2.65 11.99 -3.30
C LEU A 110 -3.53 13.16 -3.70
N ASP A 111 -3.32 13.73 -4.89
CA ASP A 111 -4.12 14.85 -5.37
C ASP A 111 -5.58 14.46 -5.62
N LEU A 112 -5.87 13.18 -5.83
CA LEU A 112 -7.26 12.72 -5.94
C LEU A 112 -8.02 12.83 -4.61
N GLY A 113 -7.34 12.65 -3.50
CA GLY A 113 -7.93 12.72 -2.17
C GLY A 113 -8.71 11.48 -1.79
N ASP A 114 -9.56 10.97 -2.68
CA ASP A 114 -10.27 9.72 -2.49
C ASP A 114 -10.60 9.10 -3.83
N HIS A 115 -10.92 7.80 -3.80
CA HIS A 115 -11.41 7.08 -4.97
C HIS A 115 -12.57 6.21 -4.52
N ARG A 116 -13.77 6.54 -5.01
CA ARG A 116 -15.02 5.82 -4.69
C ARG A 116 -15.22 5.67 -3.18
N GLY A 117 -14.94 6.74 -2.44
CA GLY A 117 -15.11 6.75 -0.99
C GLY A 117 -13.93 6.18 -0.21
N ILE A 118 -12.90 5.66 -0.89
CA ILE A 118 -11.71 5.18 -0.22
C ILE A 118 -10.73 6.34 -0.09
N PRO A 119 -10.42 6.80 1.13
CA PRO A 119 -9.46 7.89 1.28
C PRO A 119 -8.08 7.49 0.84
N ILE A 120 -7.38 8.41 0.19
CA ILE A 120 -6.01 8.24 -0.26
C ILE A 120 -5.13 9.12 0.62
N LEU A 121 -4.26 8.49 1.40
CA LEU A 121 -3.45 9.18 2.41
C LEU A 121 -1.97 8.95 2.17
N SER A 122 -1.16 9.92 2.57
CA SER A 122 0.29 9.72 2.65
C SER A 122 0.61 8.80 3.82
N PRO A 123 1.81 8.21 3.86
CA PRO A 123 2.21 7.39 5.01
C PRO A 123 2.07 8.12 6.34
N ARG A 124 2.47 9.40 6.39
CA ARG A 124 2.35 10.20 7.61
C ARG A 124 0.91 10.38 8.03
N GLN A 125 0.05 10.76 7.08
CA GLN A 125 -1.36 10.96 7.38
C GLN A 125 -2.01 9.66 7.86
N ALA A 126 -1.70 8.56 7.20
CA ALA A 126 -2.25 7.26 7.58
C ALA A 126 -1.80 6.88 8.99
N TYR A 127 -0.50 7.03 9.27
CA TYR A 127 0.04 6.67 10.57
C TYR A 127 -0.57 7.51 11.69
N GLU A 128 -0.62 8.81 11.49
CA GLU A 128 -1.11 9.74 12.52
C GLU A 128 -2.62 9.66 12.73
N ARG A 129 -3.37 9.47 11.64
CA ARG A 129 -4.84 9.54 11.73
C ARG A 129 -5.50 8.23 12.10
N THR A 130 -5.02 7.11 11.59
CA THR A 130 -5.77 5.87 11.66
C THR A 130 -4.97 4.67 12.10
N LEU A 131 -3.75 4.50 11.60
CA LEU A 131 -3.03 3.23 11.71
C LEU A 131 -2.17 3.12 12.95
N SER A 132 -1.85 4.22 13.63
CA SER A 132 -1.08 4.21 14.87
C SER A 132 -1.92 3.85 16.09
N ARG A 133 -3.24 3.74 15.95
CA ARG A 133 -4.11 3.48 17.08
C ARG A 133 -3.95 2.07 17.59
N THR A 134 -3.90 1.94 18.91
CA THR A 134 -3.84 0.64 19.56
C THR A 134 -5.18 -0.07 19.39
N PRO A 135 -5.18 -1.40 19.15
CA PRO A 135 -6.44 -2.15 19.09
C PRO A 135 -7.25 -1.92 20.35
N GLY A 136 -8.52 -1.63 20.18
CA GLY A 136 -9.40 -1.33 21.29
C GLY A 136 -9.46 0.12 21.68
N ALA A 137 -8.60 0.98 21.12
CA ALA A 137 -8.68 2.41 21.34
C ALA A 137 -9.95 2.97 20.71
N ARG A 138 -10.51 4.01 21.31
CA ARG A 138 -11.77 4.58 20.85
C ARG A 138 -11.57 5.94 20.24
N ASP A 139 -12.45 6.26 19.31
CA ASP A 139 -12.48 7.57 18.66
C ASP A 139 -13.49 8.50 19.27
N ASP A 140 -14.33 8.00 20.12
CA ASP A 140 -15.47 8.72 20.65
C ASP A 140 -15.14 9.66 21.80
N GLU A 141 -13.93 9.57 22.27
CA GLU A 141 -13.48 10.42 23.37
C GLU A 141 -13.27 11.82 22.92
#